data_a02e26053bdae2e818994a7ae9b33329
#
_entry.id   a02e26053bdae2e818994a7ae9b33329
#
_cell.length_a   1.000
_cell.length_b   1.000
_cell.length_c   1.000
_cell.angle_alpha   90.00
_cell.angle_beta   90.00
_cell.angle_gamma   90.00
#
_symmetry.space_group_name_H-M   'P 1'
#
loop_
_entity.id
_entity.type
_entity.pdbx_description
1 polymer ?
#
loop_
_entity_poly.entity_id
_entity_poly.type
_entity_poly.pdbx_seq_one_letter_code
_entity_poly.pdbx_strand_id
1 'polypeptide(L)'
;MSYDMKNPYDIARYIKDSKKSTPLKVYLKGDLNENDFGNLEFYGNNGNYVLFGEKDDVISFLNENSPKIKRHRIENSKRNSAIPMLNLIDVEARIEPGAIIRDMVTIEKNAIIMMGAVINIGAE
;
A
#
# COMPACT_ATOMS: atom_id res chain seq x y z
N MET A 1 -23.02 0.67 9.16
CA MET A 1 -23.66 0.14 7.95
C MET A 1 -22.92 -1.11 7.50
N SER A 2 -23.65 -2.18 7.22
CA SER A 2 -23.06 -3.43 6.79
C SER A 2 -23.11 -3.58 5.27
N TYR A 3 -22.18 -4.37 4.74
CA TYR A 3 -22.08 -4.65 3.32
C TYR A 3 -22.05 -6.16 3.11
N ASP A 4 -22.80 -6.63 2.12
CA ASP A 4 -22.78 -8.03 1.70
C ASP A 4 -21.76 -8.18 0.56
N MET A 5 -20.64 -8.82 0.84
CA MET A 5 -19.54 -8.99 -0.13
C MET A 5 -19.89 -9.97 -1.26
N LYS A 6 -21.07 -10.58 -1.25
CA LYS A 6 -21.57 -11.40 -2.34
C LYS A 6 -22.55 -10.63 -3.23
N ASN A 7 -22.95 -9.43 -2.84
CA ASN A 7 -23.85 -8.58 -3.59
C ASN A 7 -23.04 -7.53 -4.38
N PRO A 8 -23.08 -7.52 -5.72
CA PRO A 8 -22.29 -6.58 -6.52
C PRO A 8 -22.55 -5.11 -6.21
N TYR A 9 -23.78 -4.76 -5.86
CA TYR A 9 -24.12 -3.38 -5.51
C TYR A 9 -23.47 -2.96 -4.17
N ASP A 10 -23.44 -3.87 -3.21
CA ASP A 10 -22.80 -3.63 -1.92
C ASP A 10 -21.28 -3.55 -2.06
N ILE A 11 -20.69 -4.36 -2.92
CA ILE A 11 -19.26 -4.30 -3.22
C ILE A 11 -18.91 -2.93 -3.83
N ALA A 12 -19.68 -2.47 -4.80
CA ALA A 12 -19.44 -1.17 -5.44
C ALA A 12 -19.60 -0.03 -4.43
N ARG A 13 -20.60 -0.09 -3.55
CA ARG A 13 -20.84 0.90 -2.51
C ARG A 13 -19.70 0.90 -1.48
N TYR A 14 -19.25 -0.26 -1.07
CA TYR A 14 -18.12 -0.39 -0.14
C TYR A 14 -16.86 0.28 -0.70
N ILE A 15 -16.53 0.02 -1.96
CA ILE A 15 -15.38 0.64 -2.62
C ILE A 15 -15.55 2.15 -2.70
N LYS A 16 -16.74 2.62 -3.05
CA LYS A 16 -17.06 4.04 -3.15
C LYS A 16 -16.92 4.76 -1.81
N ASP A 17 -17.44 4.14 -0.75
CA ASP A 17 -17.50 4.77 0.58
C ASP A 17 -16.21 4.64 1.37
N SER A 18 -15.32 3.74 0.99
CA SER A 18 -14.06 3.51 1.69
C SER A 18 -13.10 4.68 1.50
N LYS A 19 -12.29 4.94 2.53
CA LYS A 19 -11.30 6.00 2.48
C LYS A 19 -10.27 5.72 1.38
N LYS A 20 -10.03 6.72 0.55
CA LYS A 20 -9.01 6.63 -0.50
C LYS A 20 -7.65 6.99 0.08
N SER A 21 -6.60 6.36 -0.44
CA SER A 21 -5.24 6.62 -0.02
C SER A 21 -4.27 6.60 -1.19
N THR A 22 -3.15 7.31 -1.02
CA THR A 22 -2.04 7.30 -1.96
C THR A 22 -0.76 7.09 -1.16
N PRO A 23 -0.47 5.84 -0.76
CA PRO A 23 0.72 5.55 0.02
C PRO A 23 1.98 5.65 -0.83
N LEU A 24 2.99 6.26 -0.27
CA LEU A 24 4.29 6.43 -0.90
C LEU A 24 5.36 5.68 -0.13
N LYS A 25 6.37 5.22 -0.87
CA LYS A 25 7.61 4.69 -0.33
C LYS A 25 8.74 5.57 -0.85
N VAL A 26 9.60 6.04 0.04
CA VAL A 26 10.68 6.94 -0.31
C VAL A 26 12.00 6.38 0.16
N TYR A 27 12.95 6.27 -0.74
CA TYR A 27 14.36 6.05 -0.41
C TYR A 27 15.00 7.42 -0.25
N LEU A 28 15.70 7.64 0.85
CA LEU A 28 16.16 8.96 1.24
C LEU A 28 17.61 8.94 1.70
N LYS A 29 18.37 9.90 1.21
CA LYS A 29 19.74 10.14 1.67
C LYS A 29 19.83 11.58 2.15
N GLY A 30 20.32 11.77 3.37
CA GLY A 30 20.44 13.12 3.93
C GLY A 30 20.93 13.13 5.37
N ASP A 31 21.08 14.33 5.88
CA ASP A 31 21.54 14.57 7.26
C ASP A 31 20.32 14.84 8.15
N LEU A 32 19.65 13.75 8.53
CA LEU A 32 18.41 13.77 9.31
C LEU A 32 18.61 13.07 10.64
N ASN A 33 17.83 13.45 11.64
CA ASN A 33 17.71 12.71 12.89
C ASN A 33 16.28 12.21 13.06
N GLU A 34 16.06 11.36 14.07
CA GLU A 34 14.77 10.72 14.28
C GLU A 34 13.63 11.71 14.48
N ASN A 35 13.91 12.84 15.13
CA ASN A 35 12.88 13.84 15.40
C ASN A 35 12.36 14.52 14.11
N ASP A 36 13.19 14.55 13.07
CA ASP A 36 12.80 15.17 11.80
C ASP A 36 11.61 14.46 11.14
N PHE A 37 11.46 13.15 11.39
CA PHE A 37 10.41 12.34 10.75
C PHE A 37 9.03 12.50 11.41
N GLY A 38 8.97 13.04 12.63
CA GLY A 38 7.70 13.17 13.33
C GLY A 38 7.02 11.82 13.52
N ASN A 39 5.77 11.73 13.08
CA ASN A 39 4.98 10.49 13.19
C ASN A 39 5.08 9.59 11.95
N LEU A 40 5.89 9.95 10.96
CA LEU A 40 6.04 9.13 9.77
C LEU A 40 6.80 7.84 10.09
N GLU A 41 6.38 6.76 9.47
CA GLU A 41 7.08 5.48 9.55
C GLU A 41 8.38 5.57 8.77
N PHE A 42 9.50 5.28 9.43
CA PHE A 42 10.79 5.29 8.75
C PHE A 42 11.69 4.21 9.30
N TYR A 43 12.67 3.83 8.50
CA TYR A 43 13.70 2.86 8.85
C TYR A 43 15.05 3.37 8.36
N GLY A 44 16.10 3.09 9.11
CA GLY A 44 17.46 3.44 8.72
C GLY A 44 18.17 4.34 9.71
N ASN A 45 19.42 4.64 9.39
CA ASN A 45 20.29 5.49 10.18
C ASN A 45 21.48 5.96 9.32
N ASN A 46 22.36 6.78 9.91
CA ASN A 46 23.62 7.19 9.28
C ASN A 46 23.42 7.77 7.86
N GLY A 47 22.38 8.53 7.67
CA GLY A 47 22.15 9.24 6.42
C GLY A 47 21.41 8.47 5.35
N ASN A 48 20.97 7.24 5.64
CA ASN A 48 20.23 6.40 4.67
C ASN A 48 18.94 5.92 5.31
N TYR A 49 17.81 6.24 4.70
CA TYR A 49 16.50 5.99 5.27
C TYR A 49 15.51 5.49 4.22
N VAL A 50 14.52 4.72 4.69
CA VAL A 50 13.33 4.35 3.92
C VAL A 50 12.13 4.87 4.68
N LEU A 51 11.24 5.56 3.99
CA LEU A 51 10.11 6.26 4.57
C LEU A 51 8.82 5.78 3.91
N PHE A 52 7.79 5.55 4.73
CA PHE A 52 6.46 5.18 4.27
C PHE A 52 5.42 6.14 4.82
N GLY A 53 4.48 6.55 3.99
CA GLY A 53 3.39 7.40 4.45
C GLY A 53 2.46 7.82 3.34
N GLU A 54 1.41 8.52 3.73
CA GLU A 54 0.47 9.11 2.78
C GLU A 54 1.14 10.26 2.02
N LYS A 55 0.72 10.44 0.78
CA LYS A 55 1.30 11.44 -0.13
C LYS A 55 1.44 12.82 0.50
N ASP A 56 0.38 13.34 1.10
CA ASP A 56 0.42 14.70 1.62
C ASP A 56 1.41 14.84 2.79
N ASP A 57 1.46 13.85 3.67
CA ASP A 57 2.38 13.84 4.80
C ASP A 57 3.84 13.72 4.32
N VAL A 58 4.08 12.85 3.35
CA VAL A 58 5.42 12.63 2.80
C VAL A 58 5.92 13.88 2.05
N ILE A 59 5.07 14.48 1.22
CA ILE A 59 5.47 15.68 0.48
C ILE A 59 5.74 16.85 1.43
N SER A 60 4.93 17.02 2.47
CA SER A 60 5.19 18.03 3.51
C SER A 60 6.54 17.80 4.17
N PHE A 61 6.84 16.56 4.54
CA PHE A 61 8.12 16.21 5.14
C PHE A 61 9.29 16.54 4.21
N LEU A 62 9.20 16.17 2.94
CA LEU A 62 10.27 16.42 1.97
C LEU A 62 10.50 17.92 1.78
N ASN A 63 9.44 18.71 1.75
CA ASN A 63 9.55 20.17 1.61
C ASN A 63 10.15 20.81 2.85
N GLU A 64 9.70 20.41 4.05
CA GLU A 64 10.20 20.98 5.30
C GLU A 64 11.67 20.66 5.56
N ASN A 65 12.13 19.49 5.13
CA ASN A 65 13.49 19.02 5.37
C ASN A 65 14.37 19.11 4.12
N SER A 66 13.94 19.81 3.10
CA SER A 66 14.67 19.95 1.84
C SER A 66 16.15 20.31 2.02
N PRO A 67 16.53 21.25 2.90
CA PRO A 67 17.97 21.57 3.09
C PRO A 67 18.80 20.42 3.63
N LYS A 68 18.18 19.45 4.29
CA LYS A 68 18.88 18.31 4.90
C LYS A 68 18.94 17.10 3.96
N ILE A 69 18.17 17.10 2.87
CA ILE A 69 18.03 15.95 1.97
C ILE A 69 18.99 16.11 0.79
N LYS A 70 19.85 15.12 0.60
CA LYS A 70 20.78 15.10 -0.54
C LYS A 70 20.13 14.57 -1.79
N ARG A 71 19.36 13.49 -1.65
CA ARG A 71 18.60 12.91 -2.77
C ARG A 71 17.53 11.98 -2.22
N HIS A 72 16.50 11.76 -3.04
CA HIS A 72 15.43 10.83 -2.70
C HIS A 72 14.85 10.22 -3.97
N ARG A 73 14.17 9.09 -3.78
CA ARG A 73 13.42 8.44 -4.85
C ARG A 73 12.08 8.01 -4.29
N ILE A 74 11.01 8.43 -4.95
CA ILE A 74 9.65 8.11 -4.54
C ILE A 74 9.11 6.98 -5.41
N GLU A 75 8.53 5.99 -4.75
CA GLU A 75 7.80 4.91 -5.43
C GLU A 75 6.38 4.86 -4.89
N ASN A 76 5.42 4.59 -5.77
CA ASN A 76 4.04 4.37 -5.35
C ASN A 76 3.40 3.30 -6.23
N SER A 77 2.47 2.54 -5.65
CA SER A 77 1.82 1.43 -6.34
C SER A 77 0.36 1.70 -6.64
N LYS A 78 -0.23 2.72 -6.01
CA LYS A 78 -1.62 3.08 -6.25
C LYS A 78 -1.82 4.56 -5.94
N ARG A 79 -2.87 5.13 -6.52
CA ARG A 79 -3.22 6.52 -6.28
C ARG A 79 -4.72 6.63 -6.00
N ASN A 80 -5.05 7.29 -4.88
CA ASN A 80 -6.43 7.59 -4.53
C ASN A 80 -7.31 6.35 -4.59
N SER A 81 -6.79 5.25 -4.06
CA SER A 81 -7.41 3.93 -4.10
C SER A 81 -7.82 3.48 -2.71
N ALA A 82 -8.98 2.82 -2.63
CA ALA A 82 -9.54 2.42 -1.34
C ALA A 82 -9.08 1.03 -0.90
N ILE A 83 -8.99 0.09 -1.83
CA ILE A 83 -8.85 -1.32 -1.48
C ILE A 83 -7.40 -1.77 -1.67
N PRO A 84 -6.74 -2.22 -0.60
CA PRO A 84 -5.39 -2.75 -0.74
C PRO A 84 -5.39 -4.11 -1.42
N MET A 85 -4.20 -4.59 -1.75
CA MET A 85 -4.01 -5.95 -2.23
C MET A 85 -4.06 -6.92 -1.05
N LEU A 86 -4.45 -8.16 -1.33
CA LEU A 86 -4.42 -9.21 -0.32
C LEU A 86 -2.97 -9.47 0.12
N ASN A 87 -2.77 -9.59 1.44
CA ASN A 87 -1.48 -10.00 1.96
C ASN A 87 -1.29 -11.50 1.67
N LEU A 88 -0.26 -11.83 0.90
CA LEU A 88 -0.04 -13.20 0.43
C LEU A 88 0.87 -14.03 1.33
N ILE A 89 1.40 -13.45 2.41
CA ILE A 89 2.43 -14.12 3.23
C ILE A 89 1.96 -15.48 3.75
N ASP A 90 0.72 -15.54 4.21
CA ASP A 90 0.18 -16.75 4.85
C ASP A 90 -0.79 -17.52 3.95
N VAL A 91 -0.88 -17.17 2.68
CA VAL A 91 -1.76 -17.88 1.73
C VAL A 91 -1.11 -19.21 1.34
N GLU A 92 -1.83 -20.31 1.61
CA GLU A 92 -1.33 -21.67 1.33
C GLU A 92 -1.71 -22.13 -0.07
N ALA A 93 -1.48 -21.29 -1.06
CA ALA A 93 -1.81 -21.55 -2.45
C ALA A 93 -0.64 -21.13 -3.33
N ARG A 94 -0.62 -21.63 -4.57
CA ARG A 94 0.35 -21.16 -5.55
C ARG A 94 -0.21 -19.93 -6.26
N ILE A 95 0.49 -18.81 -6.12
CA ILE A 95 0.09 -17.55 -6.74
C ILE A 95 1.22 -17.09 -7.64
N GLU A 96 1.00 -17.10 -8.95
CA GLU A 96 2.02 -16.71 -9.91
C GLU A 96 2.18 -15.18 -9.96
N PRO A 97 3.38 -14.68 -10.25
CA PRO A 97 3.58 -13.25 -10.48
C PRO A 97 2.67 -12.73 -11.59
N GLY A 98 2.11 -11.54 -11.41
CA GLY A 98 1.17 -10.97 -12.38
C GLY A 98 -0.29 -11.25 -12.08
N ALA A 99 -0.58 -12.01 -11.03
CA ALA A 99 -1.95 -12.10 -10.51
C ALA A 99 -2.27 -10.86 -9.69
N ILE A 100 -3.48 -10.33 -9.84
CA ILE A 100 -3.96 -9.16 -9.10
C ILE A 100 -5.10 -9.62 -8.18
N ILE A 101 -4.83 -9.64 -6.88
CA ILE A 101 -5.77 -10.14 -5.89
C ILE A 101 -5.98 -9.04 -4.85
N ARG A 102 -7.21 -8.55 -4.75
CA ARG A 102 -7.55 -7.54 -3.76
C ARG A 102 -7.82 -8.15 -2.39
N ASP A 103 -7.80 -7.30 -1.37
CA ASP A 103 -8.15 -7.70 -0.02
C ASP A 103 -9.59 -8.24 0.03
N MET A 104 -9.95 -8.92 1.13
CA MET A 104 -11.28 -9.50 1.33
C MET A 104 -11.62 -10.58 0.29
N VAL A 105 -10.60 -11.30 -0.20
CA VAL A 105 -10.73 -12.47 -1.08
C VAL A 105 -10.32 -13.69 -0.29
N THR A 106 -11.07 -14.78 -0.44
CA THR A 106 -10.74 -16.07 0.18
C THR A 106 -10.13 -16.99 -0.87
N ILE A 107 -8.93 -17.47 -0.60
CA ILE A 107 -8.23 -18.43 -1.46
C ILE A 107 -8.02 -19.71 -0.69
N GLU A 108 -8.61 -20.79 -1.18
CA GLU A 108 -8.52 -22.09 -0.53
C GLU A 108 -7.12 -22.67 -0.63
N LYS A 109 -6.79 -23.51 0.34
CA LYS A 109 -5.51 -24.22 0.37
C LYS A 109 -5.30 -25.02 -0.90
N ASN A 110 -4.09 -24.98 -1.43
CA ASN A 110 -3.65 -25.69 -2.64
C ASN A 110 -4.29 -25.19 -3.95
N ALA A 111 -4.98 -24.05 -3.91
CA ALA A 111 -5.44 -23.42 -5.15
C ALA A 111 -4.25 -22.96 -6.02
N ILE A 112 -4.50 -22.76 -7.28
CA ILE A 112 -3.50 -22.27 -8.23
C ILE A 112 -4.07 -21.05 -8.91
N ILE A 113 -3.43 -19.90 -8.69
CA ILE A 113 -3.82 -18.63 -9.30
C ILE A 113 -2.76 -18.28 -10.34
N MET A 114 -3.16 -18.25 -11.60
CA MET A 114 -2.24 -18.03 -12.71
C MET A 114 -1.97 -16.54 -12.93
N MET A 115 -0.88 -16.26 -13.63
CA MET A 115 -0.56 -14.90 -14.06
C MET A 115 -1.70 -14.33 -14.89
N GLY A 116 -1.98 -13.04 -14.71
CA GLY A 116 -3.06 -12.37 -15.41
C GLY A 116 -4.43 -12.53 -14.77
N ALA A 117 -4.56 -13.33 -13.72
CA ALA A 117 -5.82 -13.42 -12.99
C ALA A 117 -6.11 -12.12 -12.25
N VAL A 118 -7.36 -11.68 -12.26
CA VAL A 118 -7.81 -10.49 -11.55
C VAL A 118 -8.97 -10.90 -10.64
N ILE A 119 -8.75 -10.79 -9.33
CA ILE A 119 -9.73 -11.24 -8.34
C ILE A 119 -10.10 -10.05 -7.46
N ASN A 120 -11.37 -9.66 -7.51
CA ASN A 120 -11.90 -8.53 -6.78
C ASN A 120 -12.40 -8.95 -5.39
N ILE A 121 -12.68 -7.95 -4.54
CA ILE A 121 -13.16 -8.21 -3.18
C ILE A 121 -14.43 -9.04 -3.18
N GLY A 122 -14.57 -9.89 -2.16
CA GLY A 122 -15.74 -10.75 -1.99
C GLY A 122 -15.67 -12.08 -2.73
N ALA A 123 -14.67 -12.31 -3.58
CA ALA A 123 -14.50 -13.58 -4.28
C ALA A 123 -13.97 -14.67 -3.35
N GLU A 124 -14.37 -15.90 -3.66
CA GLU A 124 -13.92 -17.09 -2.91
C GLU A 124 -13.87 -18.33 -3.81
#